data_8b5c4805a22505f004fb9041cc8f9821
#
_entry.id   8b5c4805a22505f004fb9041cc8f9821
#
_cell.length_a   1.000
_cell.length_b   1.000
_cell.length_c   1.000
_cell.angle_alpha   90.00
_cell.angle_beta   90.00
_cell.angle_gamma   90.00
#
_symmetry.space_group_name_H-M   'P 1'
#
loop_
_entity.id
_entity.type
_entity.pdbx_description
1 polymer ?
#
loop_
_entity_poly.entity_id
_entity_poly.type
_entity_poly.pdbx_seq_one_letter_code
_entity_poly.pdbx_strand_id
1 'polypeptide(L)'
;MLEKNDWRLLNQKEYLMNAKLKKAQYTKPSNKWDHDHCAFCWDKFSENNEDLQQGYCTLDQKYWICEECFNDFKEMFNFEVE
;
A
#
# COMPACT_ATOMS: atom_id res chain seq x y z
N MET A 1 0.65 1.39 19.85
CA MET A 1 2.03 1.30 19.36
C MET A 1 2.24 -0.01 18.63
N LEU A 2 2.84 0.05 17.45
CA LEU A 2 3.10 -1.15 16.66
C LEU A 2 4.37 -1.82 17.14
N GLU A 3 4.37 -3.13 17.13
CA GLU A 3 5.54 -3.92 17.50
C GLU A 3 6.41 -4.19 16.27
N LYS A 4 7.70 -4.37 16.49
CA LYS A 4 8.65 -4.63 15.41
C LYS A 4 8.38 -5.97 14.71
N ASN A 5 7.67 -6.88 15.36
CA ASN A 5 7.34 -8.18 14.83
C ASN A 5 5.86 -8.31 14.45
N ASP A 6 5.23 -7.20 14.10
CA ASP A 6 3.86 -7.23 13.57
C ASP A 6 3.79 -8.21 12.40
N TRP A 7 2.73 -9.03 12.37
CA TRP A 7 2.59 -10.08 11.34
C TRP A 7 2.61 -9.53 9.92
N ARG A 8 2.26 -8.24 9.75
CA ARG A 8 2.25 -7.60 8.45
C ARG A 8 3.65 -7.24 7.94
N LEU A 9 4.64 -7.23 8.84
CA LEU A 9 6.00 -6.83 8.48
C LEU A 9 6.78 -8.04 7.98
N LEU A 10 7.07 -8.07 6.69
CA LEU A 10 7.90 -9.10 6.07
C LEU A 10 9.20 -8.45 5.59
N ASN A 11 9.35 -8.14 4.33
CA ASN A 11 10.56 -7.55 3.80
C ASN A 11 10.32 -6.15 3.20
N GLN A 12 9.27 -5.47 3.61
CA GLN A 12 8.87 -4.19 3.02
C GLN A 12 9.93 -3.11 3.20
N LYS A 13 10.75 -3.19 4.25
CA LYS A 13 11.81 -2.21 4.46
C LYS A 13 12.80 -2.15 3.31
N GLU A 14 12.96 -3.24 2.58
CA GLU A 14 13.90 -3.30 1.47
C GLU A 14 13.46 -2.44 0.29
N TYR A 15 12.16 -2.18 0.15
CA TYR A 15 11.64 -1.44 -1.00
C TYR A 15 10.68 -0.30 -0.64
N LEU A 16 10.25 -0.20 0.60
CA LEU A 16 9.31 0.85 1.02
C LEU A 16 9.88 1.84 2.03
N MET A 17 11.06 1.59 2.61
CA MET A 17 11.65 2.53 3.55
C MET A 17 11.91 3.87 2.84
N ASN A 18 11.42 4.97 3.43
CA ASN A 18 11.52 6.31 2.88
C ASN A 18 10.78 6.48 1.53
N ALA A 19 9.80 5.62 1.25
CA ALA A 19 9.08 5.68 -0.02
C ALA A 19 8.27 6.97 -0.14
N LYS A 20 8.22 7.50 -1.34
CA LYS A 20 7.33 8.61 -1.68
C LYS A 20 6.04 8.03 -2.21
N LEU A 21 4.94 8.42 -1.62
CA LEU A 21 3.62 7.89 -1.93
C LEU A 21 2.69 9.00 -2.38
N LYS A 22 1.61 8.60 -3.03
CA LYS A 22 0.50 9.51 -3.32
C LYS A 22 -0.80 8.81 -2.96
N LYS A 23 -1.78 9.58 -2.53
CA LYS A 23 -3.13 9.07 -2.34
C LYS A 23 -3.81 9.02 -3.70
N ALA A 24 -4.39 7.88 -4.03
CA ALA A 24 -4.96 7.68 -5.35
C ALA A 24 -6.11 6.68 -5.32
N GLN A 25 -7.00 6.81 -6.28
CA GLN A 25 -7.99 5.79 -6.53
C GLN A 25 -7.35 4.69 -7.36
N TYR A 26 -7.64 3.44 -6.99
CA TYR A 26 -7.08 2.31 -7.71
C TYR A 26 -7.67 2.22 -9.11
N THR A 27 -6.79 2.09 -10.11
CA THR A 27 -7.17 1.79 -11.48
C THR A 27 -6.28 0.63 -11.94
N LYS A 28 -6.90 -0.37 -12.57
CA LYS A 28 -6.13 -1.52 -13.02
C LYS A 28 -5.14 -1.10 -14.12
N PRO A 29 -3.88 -1.59 -14.05
CA PRO A 29 -2.89 -1.22 -15.07
C PRO A 29 -3.18 -1.85 -16.44
N SER A 30 -3.83 -3.00 -16.49
CA SER A 30 -4.17 -3.66 -17.74
C SER A 30 -5.28 -4.67 -17.52
N ASN A 31 -5.80 -5.23 -18.60
CA ASN A 31 -6.82 -6.27 -18.50
C ASN A 31 -6.28 -7.57 -17.88
N LYS A 32 -4.98 -7.78 -17.96
CA LYS A 32 -4.34 -8.96 -17.37
C LYS A 32 -3.95 -8.75 -15.91
N TRP A 33 -3.83 -7.50 -15.48
CA TRP A 33 -3.46 -7.14 -14.12
C TRP A 33 -4.59 -6.29 -13.56
N ASP A 34 -5.63 -6.93 -13.06
CA ASP A 34 -6.88 -6.26 -12.70
C ASP A 34 -7.03 -6.00 -11.21
N HIS A 35 -6.03 -6.32 -10.40
CA HIS A 35 -6.06 -6.06 -8.96
C HIS A 35 -4.66 -5.98 -8.39
N ASP A 36 -4.57 -5.43 -7.19
CA ASP A 36 -3.36 -5.43 -6.40
C ASP A 36 -3.73 -5.74 -4.96
N HIS A 37 -2.74 -5.97 -4.11
CA HIS A 37 -2.93 -6.20 -2.70
C HIS A 37 -2.13 -5.20 -1.89
N CYS A 38 -2.64 -4.86 -0.70
CA CYS A 38 -1.88 -4.03 0.22
C CYS A 38 -0.53 -4.70 0.52
N ALA A 39 0.55 -3.91 0.47
CA ALA A 39 1.89 -4.43 0.67
C ALA A 39 2.11 -4.98 2.10
N PHE A 40 1.22 -4.69 3.03
CA PHE A 40 1.33 -5.12 4.42
C PHE A 40 0.29 -6.17 4.79
N CYS A 41 -1.00 -5.83 4.70
CA CYS A 41 -2.07 -6.70 5.20
C CYS A 41 -2.72 -7.56 4.13
N TRP A 42 -2.33 -7.39 2.87
CA TRP A 42 -2.82 -8.16 1.73
C TRP A 42 -4.27 -7.89 1.35
N ASP A 43 -4.91 -6.85 1.90
CA ASP A 43 -6.25 -6.46 1.44
C ASP A 43 -6.22 -6.18 -0.05
N LYS A 44 -7.28 -6.62 -0.73
CA LYS A 44 -7.33 -6.54 -2.19
C LYS A 44 -7.80 -5.17 -2.65
N PHE A 45 -7.08 -4.61 -3.61
CA PHE A 45 -7.49 -3.41 -4.36
C PHE A 45 -7.99 -3.84 -5.74
N SER A 46 -9.11 -3.31 -6.16
CA SER A 46 -9.62 -3.53 -7.50
C SER A 46 -10.62 -2.43 -7.88
N GLU A 47 -11.15 -2.51 -9.09
CA GLU A 47 -12.22 -1.59 -9.51
C GLU A 47 -13.60 -2.08 -9.08
N ASN A 48 -13.70 -3.24 -8.42
CA ASN A 48 -14.96 -3.77 -7.91
C ASN A 48 -15.38 -3.06 -6.63
N ASN A 49 -16.69 -2.88 -6.45
CA ASN A 49 -17.23 -2.20 -5.26
C ASN A 49 -16.96 -2.96 -3.96
N GLU A 50 -16.69 -4.26 -4.03
CA GLU A 50 -16.46 -5.09 -2.85
C GLU A 50 -15.03 -5.01 -2.34
N ASP A 51 -14.11 -4.47 -3.14
CA ASP A 51 -12.70 -4.38 -2.79
C ASP A 51 -12.32 -2.94 -2.50
N LEU A 52 -11.08 -2.74 -2.01
CA LEU A 52 -10.57 -1.40 -1.78
C LEU A 52 -10.40 -0.68 -3.11
N GLN A 53 -10.93 0.54 -3.19
CA GLN A 53 -10.89 1.32 -4.41
C GLN A 53 -9.93 2.50 -4.32
N GLN A 54 -9.40 2.79 -3.12
CA GLN A 54 -8.46 3.88 -2.93
C GLN A 54 -7.51 3.57 -1.80
N GLY A 55 -6.38 4.22 -1.81
CA GLY A 55 -5.36 4.07 -0.80
C GLY A 55 -4.15 4.88 -1.19
N TYR A 56 -2.98 4.43 -0.77
CA TYR A 56 -1.73 5.07 -1.09
C TYR A 56 -0.91 4.15 -1.99
N CYS A 57 -0.22 4.73 -2.96
CA CYS A 57 0.64 3.96 -3.84
C CYS A 57 1.95 4.69 -4.07
N THR A 58 2.98 3.94 -4.47
CA THR A 58 4.22 4.54 -4.91
C THR A 58 3.98 5.37 -6.17
N LEU A 59 4.87 6.31 -6.46
CA LEU A 59 4.66 7.22 -7.58
C LEU A 59 4.57 6.49 -8.92
N ASP A 60 5.18 5.31 -9.02
CA ASP A 60 5.10 4.44 -10.20
C ASP A 60 3.89 3.51 -10.17
N GLN A 61 3.07 3.58 -9.12
CA GLN A 61 1.87 2.75 -8.91
C GLN A 61 2.17 1.26 -8.81
N LYS A 62 3.39 0.90 -8.49
CA LYS A 62 3.80 -0.51 -8.40
C LYS A 62 3.34 -1.17 -7.11
N TYR A 63 3.36 -0.44 -6.00
CA TYR A 63 2.97 -0.95 -4.69
C TYR A 63 1.81 -0.15 -4.13
N TRP A 64 0.85 -0.83 -3.52
CA TRP A 64 -0.33 -0.21 -2.94
C TRP A 64 -0.38 -0.49 -1.44
N ILE A 65 -0.86 0.48 -0.69
CA ILE A 65 -0.96 0.41 0.77
C ILE A 65 -2.33 0.94 1.16
N CYS A 66 -3.08 0.15 1.94
CA CYS A 66 -4.38 0.61 2.42
C CYS A 66 -4.21 1.75 3.43
N GLU A 67 -5.27 2.55 3.61
CA GLU A 67 -5.20 3.69 4.51
C GLU A 67 -4.84 3.28 5.93
N GLU A 68 -5.37 2.17 6.40
CA GLU A 68 -5.08 1.69 7.76
C GLU A 68 -3.60 1.36 7.93
N CYS A 69 -3.03 0.60 6.99
CA CYS A 69 -1.60 0.27 7.06
C CYS A 69 -0.73 1.49 6.86
N PHE A 70 -1.14 2.42 6.00
CA PHE A 70 -0.41 3.66 5.85
C PHE A 70 -0.32 4.42 7.19
N ASN A 71 -1.45 4.56 7.87
CA ASN A 71 -1.48 5.27 9.15
C ASN A 71 -0.65 4.54 10.21
N ASP A 72 -0.67 3.21 10.19
CA ASP A 72 0.05 2.41 11.17
C ASP A 72 1.56 2.45 10.96
N PHE A 73 2.01 2.47 9.72
CA PHE A 73 3.43 2.31 9.41
C PHE A 73 4.13 3.57 8.90
N LYS A 74 3.42 4.67 8.71
CA LYS A 74 4.00 5.86 8.09
C LYS A 74 5.23 6.40 8.84
N GLU A 75 5.21 6.33 10.17
CA GLU A 75 6.35 6.77 10.96
C GLU A 75 7.49 5.77 10.93
N MET A 76 7.17 4.49 11.04
CA MET A 76 8.17 3.43 11.02
C MET A 76 8.95 3.42 9.71
N PHE A 77 8.26 3.67 8.59
CA PHE A 77 8.86 3.62 7.25
C PHE A 77 9.23 5.00 6.73
N ASN A 78 8.91 6.07 7.48
CA ASN A 78 9.19 7.44 7.09
C ASN A 78 8.62 7.77 5.70
N PHE A 79 7.35 7.42 5.48
CA PHE A 79 6.69 7.69 4.21
C PHE A 79 6.51 9.18 3.98
N GLU A 80 6.74 9.62 2.75
CA GLU A 80 6.43 10.98 2.31
C GLU A 80 5.23 10.91 1.36
N VAL A 81 4.27 11.81 1.54
CA VAL A 81 3.08 11.88 0.67
C VAL A 81 3.17 13.12 -0.20
N GLU A 82 3.03 12.95 -1.48
CA GLU A 82 3.02 14.04 -2.45
C GLU A 82 1.62 14.44 -2.86
#